data_cc613a89df4317a2202672c53d41804b
#
_entry.id   cc613a89df4317a2202672c53d41804b
#
_cell.length_a   1.000
_cell.length_b   1.000
_cell.length_c   1.000
_cell.angle_alpha   90.00
_cell.angle_beta   90.00
_cell.angle_gamma   90.00
#
_symmetry.space_group_name_H-M   'P 1'
#
loop_
_entity.id
_entity.type
_entity.pdbx_description
1 polymer ?
#
loop_
_entity_poly.entity_id
_entity_poly.type
_entity_poly.pdbx_seq_one_letter_code
_entity_poly.pdbx_strand_id
1 'polypeptide(L)'
;MKILLFIFLFISFSFSKDSIDKVKFSGLWYEIARVENKFQTSCVASSVEYVLEDDGTYNVFNRCFENELNGKLIEYNGFAKLEDNQLYMRYFFIFRSSYNIEYINDYKTAVVANSDYSNLWIMSRAPSINKDELDNILKDLENRMDISKLTFTKLDPKGRYRWK
;
A
#
# COMPACT_ATOMS: atom_id res chain seq x y z
N MET A 1 -49.46 -37.49 16.89
CA MET A 1 -48.09 -37.41 16.39
C MET A 1 -47.77 -35.91 16.26
N LYS A 2 -47.01 -35.32 17.22
CA LYS A 2 -46.68 -33.87 17.22
C LYS A 2 -45.36 -33.70 16.52
N ILE A 3 -45.37 -33.02 15.35
CA ILE A 3 -44.14 -32.68 14.62
C ILE A 3 -43.56 -31.41 15.25
N LEU A 4 -42.41 -31.53 15.88
CA LEU A 4 -41.62 -30.39 16.40
C LEU A 4 -40.83 -29.81 15.23
N LEU A 5 -41.18 -28.61 14.80
CA LEU A 5 -40.46 -27.88 13.77
C LEU A 5 -39.26 -27.16 14.44
N PHE A 6 -38.04 -27.66 14.23
CA PHE A 6 -36.83 -26.96 14.64
C PHE A 6 -36.49 -25.87 13.62
N ILE A 7 -36.72 -24.61 13.99
CA ILE A 7 -36.26 -23.45 13.21
C ILE A 7 -34.77 -23.24 13.54
N PHE A 8 -33.88 -23.60 12.61
CA PHE A 8 -32.46 -23.22 12.66
C PHE A 8 -32.33 -21.74 12.29
N LEU A 9 -32.10 -20.92 13.29
CA LEU A 9 -31.74 -19.50 13.09
C LEU A 9 -30.27 -19.44 12.61
N PHE A 10 -30.03 -19.27 11.30
CA PHE A 10 -28.72 -18.95 10.76
C PHE A 10 -28.38 -17.52 11.15
N ILE A 11 -27.56 -17.33 12.18
CA ILE A 11 -26.93 -16.06 12.48
C ILE A 11 -25.79 -15.87 11.48
N SER A 12 -26.04 -15.11 10.43
CA SER A 12 -24.99 -14.67 9.51
C SER A 12 -24.12 -13.65 10.24
N PHE A 13 -22.93 -14.08 10.69
CA PHE A 13 -21.89 -13.16 11.12
C PHE A 13 -21.34 -12.44 9.87
N SER A 14 -21.82 -11.23 9.61
CA SER A 14 -21.14 -10.33 8.67
C SER A 14 -19.87 -9.85 9.33
N PHE A 15 -18.71 -10.38 8.91
CA PHE A 15 -17.44 -9.74 9.20
C PHE A 15 -17.40 -8.41 8.42
N SER A 16 -17.70 -7.32 9.10
CA SER A 16 -17.35 -5.99 8.59
C SER A 16 -15.82 -5.92 8.60
N LYS A 17 -15.21 -5.78 7.44
CA LYS A 17 -13.78 -5.43 7.37
C LYS A 17 -13.69 -4.04 7.97
N ASP A 18 -13.03 -3.90 9.13
CA ASP A 18 -12.88 -2.62 9.80
C ASP A 18 -12.29 -1.59 8.83
N SER A 19 -12.82 -0.37 8.87
CA SER A 19 -12.32 0.72 8.05
C SER A 19 -10.90 1.10 8.50
N ILE A 20 -10.03 1.36 7.55
CA ILE A 20 -8.65 1.76 7.84
C ILE A 20 -8.63 3.16 8.45
N ASP A 21 -7.97 3.27 9.60
CA ASP A 21 -7.79 4.52 10.32
C ASP A 21 -6.85 5.45 9.53
N LYS A 22 -7.37 6.60 9.11
CA LYS A 22 -6.66 7.61 8.32
C LYS A 22 -5.43 8.17 9.04
N VAL A 23 -5.53 8.40 10.35
CA VAL A 23 -4.43 8.94 11.14
C VAL A 23 -3.29 7.95 11.25
N LYS A 24 -3.60 6.67 11.53
CA LYS A 24 -2.59 5.62 11.61
C LYS A 24 -1.96 5.30 10.26
N PHE A 25 -2.73 5.42 9.16
CA PHE A 25 -2.22 5.20 7.82
C PHE A 25 -1.32 6.35 7.33
N SER A 26 -1.50 7.56 7.82
CA SER A 26 -0.69 8.73 7.47
C SER A 26 0.79 8.56 7.79
N GLY A 27 1.64 9.43 7.24
CA GLY A 27 3.09 9.45 7.43
C GLY A 27 3.87 8.68 6.38
N LEU A 28 5.13 8.41 6.66
CA LEU A 28 6.09 7.83 5.71
C LEU A 28 5.98 6.31 5.65
N TRP A 29 6.01 5.79 4.42
CA TRP A 29 6.12 4.38 4.08
C TRP A 29 7.28 4.16 3.12
N TYR A 30 8.11 3.14 3.37
CA TYR A 30 9.17 2.70 2.47
C TYR A 30 8.62 1.61 1.54
N GLU A 31 8.96 1.69 0.26
CA GLU A 31 8.61 0.66 -0.72
C GLU A 31 9.58 -0.51 -0.61
N ILE A 32 9.07 -1.69 -0.23
CA ILE A 32 9.85 -2.93 -0.16
C ILE A 32 9.91 -3.61 -1.53
N ALA A 33 8.77 -3.68 -2.20
CA ALA A 33 8.66 -4.23 -3.56
C ALA A 33 7.50 -3.56 -4.29
N ARG A 34 7.53 -3.62 -5.62
CA ARG A 34 6.46 -3.15 -6.49
C ARG A 34 6.34 -4.02 -7.74
N VAL A 35 5.19 -3.94 -8.40
CA VAL A 35 5.11 -4.27 -9.83
C VAL A 35 5.69 -3.10 -10.62
N GLU A 36 6.56 -3.40 -11.60
CA GLU A 36 7.17 -2.36 -12.44
C GLU A 36 6.13 -1.51 -13.14
N ASN A 37 6.35 -0.20 -13.11
CA ASN A 37 5.49 0.77 -13.77
C ASN A 37 6.31 1.89 -14.44
N LYS A 38 5.70 2.55 -15.42
CA LYS A 38 6.36 3.55 -16.24
C LYS A 38 6.86 4.81 -15.51
N PHE A 39 6.41 5.05 -14.29
CA PHE A 39 6.78 6.23 -13.50
C PHE A 39 7.99 5.99 -12.61
N GLN A 40 8.39 4.72 -12.39
CA GLN A 40 9.42 4.33 -11.45
C GLN A 40 10.58 3.54 -12.09
N THR A 41 10.75 3.58 -13.41
CA THR A 41 11.74 2.79 -14.16
C THR A 41 13.19 3.06 -13.75
N SER A 42 13.51 4.27 -13.30
CA SER A 42 14.83 4.64 -12.78
C SER A 42 14.88 4.74 -11.25
N CYS A 43 13.77 4.44 -10.56
CA CYS A 43 13.65 4.65 -9.12
C CYS A 43 14.32 3.56 -8.31
N VAL A 44 15.20 3.95 -7.40
CA VAL A 44 15.71 3.13 -6.31
C VAL A 44 15.36 3.78 -4.98
N ALA A 45 15.23 2.99 -3.92
CA ALA A 45 14.89 3.45 -2.58
C ALA A 45 13.63 4.33 -2.57
N SER A 46 12.55 3.83 -3.17
CA SER A 46 11.28 4.55 -3.23
C SER A 46 10.58 4.63 -1.87
N SER A 47 9.87 5.71 -1.66
CA SER A 47 9.00 5.92 -0.50
C SER A 47 7.78 6.74 -0.88
N VAL A 48 6.73 6.64 -0.08
CA VAL A 48 5.54 7.50 -0.16
C VAL A 48 5.25 8.07 1.22
N GLU A 49 4.92 9.35 1.29
CA GLU A 49 4.49 10.01 2.52
C GLU A 49 3.07 10.56 2.34
N TYR A 50 2.16 10.15 3.20
CA TYR A 50 0.80 10.64 3.26
C TYR A 50 0.68 11.65 4.40
N VAL A 51 0.51 12.92 4.08
CA VAL A 51 0.30 13.99 5.06
C VAL A 51 -1.20 14.25 5.16
N LEU A 52 -1.78 13.92 6.31
CA LEU A 52 -3.23 14.09 6.54
C LEU A 52 -3.55 15.57 6.70
N GLU A 53 -4.55 16.04 5.96
CA GLU A 53 -5.08 17.39 5.99
C GLU A 53 -6.35 17.48 6.85
N ASP A 54 -6.73 18.70 7.25
CA ASP A 54 -7.89 18.95 8.11
C ASP A 54 -9.22 18.49 7.48
N ASP A 55 -9.30 18.44 6.15
CA ASP A 55 -10.48 17.95 5.41
C ASP A 55 -10.56 16.42 5.30
N GLY A 56 -9.58 15.70 5.88
CA GLY A 56 -9.49 14.25 5.88
C GLY A 56 -8.96 13.64 4.58
N THR A 57 -8.40 14.46 3.69
CA THR A 57 -7.62 14.03 2.54
C THR A 57 -6.13 13.95 2.87
N TYR A 58 -5.30 13.48 1.94
CA TYR A 58 -3.85 13.48 2.08
C TYR A 58 -3.18 14.29 0.98
N ASN A 59 -2.18 15.10 1.34
CA ASN A 59 -1.10 15.44 0.44
C ASN A 59 -0.14 14.25 0.35
N VAL A 60 0.23 13.85 -0.86
CA VAL A 60 1.03 12.64 -1.11
C VAL A 60 2.34 13.01 -1.77
N PHE A 61 3.44 12.57 -1.18
CA PHE A 61 4.80 12.80 -1.65
C PHE A 61 5.45 11.46 -1.97
N ASN A 62 5.58 11.13 -3.27
CA ASN A 62 6.32 9.97 -3.71
C ASN A 62 7.75 10.39 -4.00
N ARG A 63 8.74 9.72 -3.40
CA ARG A 63 10.15 10.04 -3.55
C ARG A 63 10.95 8.81 -3.92
N CYS A 64 11.97 8.99 -4.74
CA CYS A 64 12.99 7.97 -5.00
C CYS A 64 14.32 8.62 -5.41
N PHE A 65 15.40 7.85 -5.37
CA PHE A 65 16.66 8.27 -5.97
C PHE A 65 16.77 7.74 -7.39
N GLU A 66 17.24 8.57 -8.31
CA GLU A 66 17.43 8.22 -9.70
C GLU A 66 18.64 7.29 -9.88
N ASN A 67 18.42 6.08 -10.38
CA ASN A 67 19.39 5.06 -10.72
C ASN A 67 20.25 4.48 -9.55
N GLU A 68 20.56 5.27 -8.53
CA GLU A 68 21.41 4.83 -7.40
C GLU A 68 21.05 5.52 -6.08
N LEU A 69 21.47 4.97 -4.94
CA LEU A 69 21.11 5.46 -3.59
C LEU A 69 21.54 6.90 -3.27
N ASN A 70 22.53 7.43 -3.97
CA ASN A 70 23.00 8.80 -3.83
C ASN A 70 22.70 9.62 -5.09
N GLY A 71 21.87 9.10 -5.97
CA GLY A 71 21.42 9.77 -7.18
C GLY A 71 20.55 10.99 -6.88
N LYS A 72 20.11 11.64 -7.93
CA LYS A 72 19.20 12.77 -7.79
C LYS A 72 17.90 12.32 -7.12
N LEU A 73 17.48 13.04 -6.08
CA LEU A 73 16.16 12.82 -5.50
C LEU A 73 15.07 13.32 -6.43
N ILE A 74 14.15 12.43 -6.81
CA ILE A 74 12.95 12.71 -7.59
C ILE A 74 11.77 12.74 -6.65
N GLU A 75 10.88 13.71 -6.80
CA GLU A 75 9.62 13.80 -6.05
C GLU A 75 8.44 14.02 -7.00
N TYR A 76 7.38 13.25 -6.78
CA TYR A 76 6.07 13.42 -7.43
C TYR A 76 5.00 13.65 -6.37
N ASN A 77 4.30 14.77 -6.51
CA ASN A 77 3.27 15.17 -5.56
C ASN A 77 1.88 14.88 -6.10
N GLY A 78 1.00 14.47 -5.23
CA GLY A 78 -0.40 14.18 -5.53
C GLY A 78 -1.30 14.37 -4.33
N PHE A 79 -2.55 14.01 -4.51
CA PHE A 79 -3.57 14.01 -3.46
C PHE A 79 -4.18 12.61 -3.37
N ALA A 80 -4.58 12.23 -2.15
CA ALA A 80 -5.32 10.99 -1.95
C ALA A 80 -6.51 11.20 -1.02
N LYS A 81 -7.56 10.40 -1.22
CA LYS A 81 -8.66 10.24 -0.29
C LYS A 81 -8.79 8.77 0.04
N LEU A 82 -8.83 8.44 1.33
CA LEU A 82 -9.06 7.09 1.80
C LEU A 82 -10.53 6.93 2.17
N GLU A 83 -11.24 6.05 1.48
CA GLU A 83 -12.65 5.69 1.75
C GLU A 83 -12.80 4.18 1.56
N ASP A 84 -13.51 3.51 2.47
CA ASP A 84 -13.84 2.09 2.40
C ASP A 84 -12.61 1.19 2.08
N ASN A 85 -11.47 1.49 2.72
CA ASN A 85 -10.20 0.80 2.50
C ASN A 85 -9.60 0.95 1.10
N GLN A 86 -10.05 1.95 0.34
CA GLN A 86 -9.57 2.28 -0.99
C GLN A 86 -8.96 3.68 -1.02
N LEU A 87 -7.77 3.79 -1.61
CA LEU A 87 -7.07 5.04 -1.86
C LEU A 87 -7.43 5.56 -3.25
N TYR A 88 -8.13 6.67 -3.30
CA TYR A 88 -8.41 7.42 -4.52
C TYR A 88 -7.31 8.45 -4.73
N MET A 89 -6.41 8.19 -5.69
CA MET A 89 -5.25 9.03 -5.97
C MET A 89 -5.50 9.99 -7.13
N ARG A 90 -4.93 11.19 -7.04
CA ARG A 90 -4.94 12.19 -8.10
C ARG A 90 -3.56 12.83 -8.24
N TYR A 91 -2.99 12.74 -9.45
CA TYR A 91 -1.75 13.40 -9.84
C TYR A 91 -1.98 14.38 -10.99
N PHE A 92 -1.28 15.49 -11.03
CA PHE A 92 -1.29 16.47 -12.13
C PHE A 92 -2.70 16.88 -12.57
N PHE A 93 -3.68 16.96 -11.67
CA PHE A 93 -5.09 17.29 -11.89
C PHE A 93 -5.88 16.33 -12.81
N ILE A 94 -5.23 15.55 -13.66
CA ILE A 94 -5.87 14.73 -14.71
C ILE A 94 -5.71 13.22 -14.48
N PHE A 95 -4.60 12.76 -13.89
CA PHE A 95 -4.42 11.33 -13.62
C PHE A 95 -5.15 10.92 -12.35
N ARG A 96 -6.11 10.01 -12.50
CA ARG A 96 -6.87 9.42 -11.39
C ARG A 96 -6.62 7.93 -11.38
N SER A 97 -6.41 7.37 -10.20
CA SER A 97 -6.30 5.94 -9.99
C SER A 97 -6.89 5.59 -8.64
N SER A 98 -7.34 4.34 -8.48
CA SER A 98 -7.79 3.81 -7.21
C SER A 98 -7.01 2.55 -6.87
N TYR A 99 -6.66 2.41 -5.60
CA TYR A 99 -5.91 1.29 -5.08
C TYR A 99 -6.57 0.78 -3.81
N ASN A 100 -6.74 -0.51 -3.70
CA ASN A 100 -7.20 -1.16 -2.48
C ASN A 100 -6.04 -1.32 -1.51
N ILE A 101 -6.29 -1.17 -0.22
CA ILE A 101 -5.38 -1.65 0.81
C ILE A 101 -5.72 -3.11 1.03
N GLU A 102 -4.98 -4.00 0.36
CA GLU A 102 -5.21 -5.45 0.34
C GLU A 102 -4.80 -6.12 1.64
N TYR A 103 -3.76 -5.58 2.27
CA TYR A 103 -3.20 -6.05 3.54
C TYR A 103 -2.74 -4.87 4.37
N ILE A 104 -2.93 -4.96 5.68
CA ILE A 104 -2.35 -4.05 6.66
C ILE A 104 -2.11 -4.80 7.96
N ASN A 105 -0.90 -4.71 8.49
CA ASN A 105 -0.51 -5.31 9.76
C ASN A 105 -0.06 -4.22 10.73
N ASP A 106 -0.89 -3.96 11.73
CA ASP A 106 -0.62 -3.00 12.81
C ASP A 106 -0.10 -1.63 12.30
N TYR A 107 -0.50 -1.24 11.07
CA TYR A 107 0.00 -0.04 10.38
C TYR A 107 1.54 0.02 10.25
N LYS A 108 2.23 -1.12 10.33
CA LYS A 108 3.67 -1.24 10.14
C LYS A 108 4.03 -1.75 8.75
N THR A 109 3.21 -2.63 8.20
CA THR A 109 3.33 -3.18 6.85
C THR A 109 2.00 -3.06 6.14
N ALA A 110 2.00 -2.76 4.85
CA ALA A 110 0.82 -2.70 4.02
C ALA A 110 1.10 -3.20 2.60
N VAL A 111 0.07 -3.77 1.95
CA VAL A 111 0.05 -4.04 0.51
C VAL A 111 -1.06 -3.19 -0.09
N VAL A 112 -0.70 -2.41 -1.10
CA VAL A 112 -1.61 -1.53 -1.84
C VAL A 112 -1.58 -1.92 -3.30
N ALA A 113 -2.73 -2.19 -3.90
CA ALA A 113 -2.83 -2.63 -5.29
C ALA A 113 -4.10 -2.14 -5.97
N ASN A 114 -4.07 -2.03 -7.30
CA ASN A 114 -5.31 -1.94 -8.07
C ASN A 114 -5.96 -3.34 -8.23
N SER A 115 -7.19 -3.36 -8.72
CA SER A 115 -8.00 -4.58 -8.73
C SER A 115 -7.44 -5.72 -9.59
N ASP A 116 -6.61 -5.42 -10.60
CA ASP A 116 -5.99 -6.38 -11.50
C ASP A 116 -4.52 -6.66 -11.18
N TYR A 117 -4.01 -6.11 -10.09
CA TYR A 117 -2.61 -6.22 -9.64
C TYR A 117 -1.56 -5.74 -10.67
N SER A 118 -1.97 -5.00 -11.70
CA SER A 118 -1.03 -4.38 -12.65
C SER A 118 -0.18 -3.27 -12.01
N ASN A 119 -0.64 -2.73 -10.90
CA ASN A 119 0.12 -1.87 -10.01
C ASN A 119 -0.05 -2.39 -8.58
N LEU A 120 1.06 -2.68 -7.94
CA LEU A 120 1.11 -3.15 -6.56
C LEU A 120 2.38 -2.63 -5.89
N TRP A 121 2.25 -2.32 -4.59
CA TRP A 121 3.35 -1.96 -3.70
C TRP A 121 3.23 -2.71 -2.38
N ILE A 122 4.32 -3.33 -1.96
CA ILE A 122 4.53 -3.82 -0.59
C ILE A 122 5.30 -2.73 0.15
N MET A 123 4.74 -2.22 1.23
CA MET A 123 5.27 -1.07 1.96
C MET A 123 5.52 -1.40 3.42
N SER A 124 6.53 -0.75 4.02
CA SER A 124 6.86 -0.87 5.44
C SER A 124 7.16 0.50 6.06
N ARG A 125 6.94 0.63 7.38
CA ARG A 125 7.35 1.83 8.14
C ARG A 125 8.85 1.91 8.39
N ALA A 126 9.59 0.83 8.19
CA ALA A 126 11.05 0.78 8.25
C ALA A 126 11.63 0.50 6.87
N PRO A 127 12.88 0.89 6.58
CA PRO A 127 13.59 0.53 5.34
C PRO A 127 13.99 -0.95 5.33
N SER A 128 13.13 -1.79 5.86
CA SER A 128 13.23 -3.26 5.94
C SER A 128 11.86 -3.84 6.26
N ILE A 129 11.71 -5.14 6.06
CA ILE A 129 10.53 -5.93 6.44
C ILE A 129 10.99 -7.22 7.11
N ASN A 130 10.21 -7.74 8.07
CA ASN A 130 10.44 -9.05 8.64
C ASN A 130 10.31 -10.12 7.55
N LYS A 131 11.25 -11.08 7.52
CA LYS A 131 11.29 -12.12 6.47
C LYS A 131 10.04 -12.98 6.47
N ASP A 132 9.60 -13.46 7.63
CA ASP A 132 8.44 -14.35 7.73
C ASP A 132 7.16 -13.64 7.31
N GLU A 133 7.03 -12.34 7.63
CA GLU A 133 5.91 -11.51 7.19
C GLU A 133 5.93 -11.33 5.66
N LEU A 134 7.09 -11.05 5.07
CA LEU A 134 7.23 -10.94 3.62
C LEU A 134 6.88 -12.26 2.93
N ASP A 135 7.41 -13.38 3.42
CA ASP A 135 7.13 -14.72 2.86
C ASP A 135 5.63 -15.04 2.90
N ASN A 136 4.92 -14.67 3.97
CA ASN A 136 3.47 -14.85 4.08
C ASN A 136 2.70 -13.95 3.08
N ILE A 137 3.13 -12.70 2.91
CA ILE A 137 2.54 -11.78 1.91
C ILE A 137 2.73 -12.34 0.50
N LEU A 138 3.95 -12.79 0.16
CA LEU A 138 4.24 -13.34 -1.16
C LEU A 138 3.42 -14.60 -1.44
N LYS A 139 3.29 -15.49 -0.46
CA LYS A 139 2.48 -16.71 -0.58
C LYS A 139 1.00 -16.41 -0.82
N ASP A 140 0.44 -15.37 -0.19
CA ASP A 140 -0.92 -14.93 -0.45
C ASP A 140 -1.05 -14.33 -1.87
N LEU A 141 -0.08 -13.52 -2.30
CA LEU A 141 -0.07 -12.89 -3.62
C LEU A 141 0.09 -13.89 -4.76
N GLU A 142 0.82 -15.02 -4.58
CA GLU A 142 0.94 -16.11 -5.58
C GLU A 142 -0.41 -16.67 -6.03
N ASN A 143 -1.43 -16.62 -5.18
CA ASN A 143 -2.79 -17.04 -5.50
C ASN A 143 -3.57 -16.03 -6.36
N ARG A 144 -3.05 -14.81 -6.50
CA ARG A 144 -3.76 -13.67 -7.10
C ARG A 144 -3.04 -13.10 -8.32
N MET A 145 -1.71 -13.23 -8.40
CA MET A 145 -0.90 -12.68 -9.46
C MET A 145 0.40 -13.45 -9.65
N ASP A 146 1.05 -13.23 -10.77
CA ASP A 146 2.41 -13.70 -11.03
C ASP A 146 3.43 -12.87 -10.23
N ILE A 147 3.92 -13.41 -9.11
CA ILE A 147 4.88 -12.72 -8.22
C ILE A 147 6.27 -12.52 -8.86
N SER A 148 6.60 -13.20 -9.98
CA SER A 148 7.85 -12.96 -10.70
C SER A 148 7.91 -11.55 -11.30
N LYS A 149 6.79 -10.84 -11.39
CA LYS A 149 6.68 -9.43 -11.81
C LYS A 149 7.07 -8.44 -10.72
N LEU A 150 7.31 -8.90 -9.47
CA LEU A 150 7.72 -8.03 -8.39
C LEU A 150 9.20 -7.66 -8.51
N THR A 151 9.48 -6.39 -8.47
CA THR A 151 10.82 -5.83 -8.31
C THR A 151 11.01 -5.42 -6.85
N PHE A 152 12.01 -6.00 -6.19
CA PHE A 152 12.39 -5.63 -4.84
C PHE A 152 13.25 -4.37 -4.86
N THR A 153 12.79 -3.34 -4.17
CA THR A 153 13.44 -2.04 -4.16
C THR A 153 14.72 -2.09 -3.33
N LYS A 154 15.81 -1.56 -3.88
CA LYS A 154 17.04 -1.36 -3.13
C LYS A 154 16.82 -0.21 -2.14
N LEU A 155 16.79 -0.52 -0.84
CA LEU A 155 16.51 0.44 0.21
C LEU A 155 17.80 1.12 0.74
N ASP A 156 17.69 2.38 1.17
CA ASP A 156 18.74 3.06 1.91
C ASP A 156 18.68 2.69 3.40
N PRO A 157 19.68 1.95 3.94
CA PRO A 157 19.69 1.56 5.36
C PRO A 157 19.68 2.76 6.31
N LYS A 158 20.10 3.95 5.85
CA LYS A 158 20.11 5.19 6.63
C LYS A 158 18.75 5.90 6.66
N GLY A 159 17.78 5.42 5.89
CA GLY A 159 16.43 5.99 5.85
C GLY A 159 16.38 7.44 5.36
N ARG A 160 17.24 7.83 4.43
CA ARG A 160 17.35 9.22 3.91
C ARG A 160 16.37 9.44 2.76
N TYR A 161 15.08 9.51 3.07
CA TYR A 161 14.01 9.61 2.07
C TYR A 161 13.23 10.93 2.13
N ARG A 162 13.59 11.82 3.05
CA ARG A 162 12.98 13.14 3.22
C ARG A 162 13.91 14.24 2.76
N TRP A 163 13.36 15.31 2.23
CA TRP A 163 14.08 16.56 2.11
C TRP A 163 14.53 17.02 3.52
N LYS A 164 15.76 17.50 3.60
CA LYS A 164 16.26 18.12 4.83
C LYS A 164 15.69 19.52 4.95
#